data_360439828acf5b893d57c66e85aa166f
#
_entry.id   360439828acf5b893d57c66e85aa166f
#
_cell.length_a   1.000
_cell.length_b   1.000
_cell.length_c   1.000
_cell.angle_alpha   90.00
_cell.angle_beta   90.00
_cell.angle_gamma   90.00
#
_symmetry.space_group_name_H-M   'P 1'
#
loop_
_entity.id
_entity.type
_entity.pdbx_description
1 polymer ?
#
loop_
_entity_poly.entity_id
_entity_poly.type
_entity_poly.pdbx_seq_one_letter_code
_entity_poly.pdbx_strand_id
1 'polypeptide(L)'
;MCQDLRVPVASEETTCVIAGGGPAGMVLGLLLARAGVRVTVMEKHADFLRDFRGDTVHASTLRLLDELGLGSRFSQLPHRLIDSITLEMQGQPLNLDLSRLPGAHQHIALVPQWDFLEMLATAAEGEPSFRLLRSTEVTGVVRDGNRVTGVTYRDSTGESKQMRALLTVACDGRGSTVRSALGFQPRRFGAPMDVWWFRLPRHADDPSGLAGMFVAGHGIIMIDRGDYYQIAYIIPKGADADLRGQGIEALHRVLVDLVPWIADRVGTLTSFDDVKLLDVQLNRLHRWYTDGALCIGDAAHAMSPVGGVGINLAVADAVATARLLADPLLAGRVSTLELLRVQVRRWIPTAIIQAVQRMIHAQVVADVVTGSDGEAPRGVRLAGRLPSLRRFLAYLVAIGPLPEHAPKFARPNG
;
A
#
# COMPACT_ATOMS: atom_id res chain seq x y z
N MET A 1 -24.94 43.29 20.83
CA MET A 1 -24.87 41.94 21.48
C MET A 1 -25.46 40.95 20.50
N CYS A 2 -24.68 40.51 19.51
CA CYS A 2 -25.08 39.48 18.55
C CYS A 2 -24.75 38.12 19.16
N GLN A 3 -25.80 37.39 19.55
CA GLN A 3 -25.68 36.00 19.90
C GLN A 3 -25.48 35.20 18.59
N ASP A 4 -24.28 34.64 18.42
CA ASP A 4 -24.01 33.62 17.41
C ASP A 4 -24.93 32.40 17.69
N LEU A 5 -26.05 32.34 17.00
CA LEU A 5 -26.88 31.14 16.89
C LEU A 5 -26.09 30.12 16.04
N ARG A 6 -25.18 29.36 16.67
CA ARG A 6 -24.64 28.16 16.08
C ARG A 6 -25.78 27.16 15.96
N VAL A 7 -26.30 27.00 14.75
CA VAL A 7 -27.20 25.88 14.39
C VAL A 7 -26.45 24.59 14.75
N PRO A 8 -27.01 23.70 15.57
CA PRO A 8 -26.38 22.43 15.87
C PRO A 8 -26.25 21.64 14.57
N VAL A 9 -25.04 21.48 14.06
CA VAL A 9 -24.72 20.55 12.96
C VAL A 9 -25.12 19.18 13.47
N ALA A 10 -26.06 18.52 12.80
CA ALA A 10 -26.47 17.16 13.14
C ALA A 10 -25.23 16.27 13.16
N SER A 11 -24.80 15.85 14.35
CA SER A 11 -23.62 15.02 14.49
C SER A 11 -24.03 13.56 14.29
N GLU A 12 -23.60 12.98 13.19
CA GLU A 12 -23.67 11.52 13.00
C GLU A 12 -22.73 10.82 14.00
N GLU A 13 -23.08 9.60 14.39
CA GLU A 13 -22.36 8.85 15.42
C GLU A 13 -22.06 7.41 14.98
N THR A 14 -20.83 6.95 15.23
CA THR A 14 -20.37 5.57 15.02
C THR A 14 -19.44 5.15 16.16
N THR A 15 -19.18 3.84 16.30
CA THR A 15 -18.19 3.39 17.31
C THR A 15 -16.77 3.65 16.82
N CYS A 16 -16.49 3.35 15.55
CA CYS A 16 -15.19 3.59 14.94
C CYS A 16 -15.34 4.28 13.58
N VAL A 17 -14.67 5.42 13.39
CA VAL A 17 -14.58 6.07 12.08
C VAL A 17 -13.18 5.81 11.50
N ILE A 18 -13.14 5.41 10.23
CA ILE A 18 -11.92 5.11 9.47
C ILE A 18 -11.81 6.13 8.33
N ALA A 19 -10.76 6.94 8.37
CA ALA A 19 -10.44 7.86 7.30
C ALA A 19 -9.60 7.16 6.23
N GLY A 20 -10.16 7.00 5.02
CA GLY A 20 -9.53 6.38 3.86
C GLY A 20 -9.98 4.93 3.61
N GLY A 21 -10.50 4.67 2.40
CA GLY A 21 -10.96 3.37 1.89
C GLY A 21 -9.86 2.56 1.18
N GLY A 22 -8.58 2.81 1.48
CA GLY A 22 -7.47 1.99 0.97
C GLY A 22 -7.41 0.61 1.64
N PRO A 23 -6.38 -0.21 1.32
CA PRO A 23 -6.27 -1.60 1.81
C PRO A 23 -6.36 -1.72 3.34
N ALA A 24 -5.71 -0.82 4.10
CA ALA A 24 -5.80 -0.82 5.55
C ALA A 24 -7.23 -0.53 6.03
N GLY A 25 -7.88 0.51 5.46
CA GLY A 25 -9.20 0.95 5.89
C GLY A 25 -10.29 -0.06 5.56
N MET A 26 -10.28 -0.62 4.35
CA MET A 26 -11.28 -1.61 3.94
C MET A 26 -11.16 -2.93 4.72
N VAL A 27 -9.93 -3.43 4.92
CA VAL A 27 -9.72 -4.65 5.73
C VAL A 27 -10.10 -4.40 7.19
N LEU A 28 -9.70 -3.26 7.77
CA LEU A 28 -10.08 -2.93 9.15
C LEU A 28 -11.59 -2.79 9.30
N GLY A 29 -12.24 -2.10 8.36
CA GLY A 29 -13.69 -1.93 8.34
C GLY A 29 -14.44 -3.26 8.31
N LEU A 30 -14.05 -4.16 7.39
CA LEU A 30 -14.62 -5.50 7.30
C LEU A 30 -14.43 -6.30 8.61
N LEU A 31 -13.22 -6.31 9.16
CA LEU A 31 -12.92 -7.09 10.36
C LEU A 31 -13.67 -6.58 11.60
N LEU A 32 -13.74 -5.25 11.78
CA LEU A 32 -14.47 -4.65 12.89
C LEU A 32 -15.98 -4.87 12.74
N ALA A 33 -16.52 -4.79 11.52
CA ALA A 33 -17.92 -5.06 11.27
C ALA A 33 -18.29 -6.52 11.58
N ARG A 34 -17.45 -7.48 11.19
CA ARG A 34 -17.61 -8.90 11.56
C ARG A 34 -17.53 -9.16 13.06
N ALA A 35 -16.84 -8.31 13.79
CA ALA A 35 -16.86 -8.34 15.26
C ALA A 35 -18.14 -7.73 15.86
N GLY A 36 -19.03 -7.13 15.06
CA GLY A 36 -20.22 -6.42 15.52
C GLY A 36 -19.99 -4.96 15.93
N VAL A 37 -18.80 -4.40 15.69
CA VAL A 37 -18.49 -2.99 15.95
C VAL A 37 -19.13 -2.13 14.85
N ARG A 38 -19.91 -1.10 15.23
CA ARG A 38 -20.40 -0.11 14.27
C ARG A 38 -19.24 0.70 13.70
N VAL A 39 -18.95 0.53 12.41
CA VAL A 39 -17.83 1.16 11.74
C VAL A 39 -18.27 1.93 10.51
N THR A 40 -17.73 3.13 10.34
CA THR A 40 -17.92 3.95 9.14
C THR A 40 -16.57 4.21 8.49
N VAL A 41 -16.40 3.79 7.24
CA VAL A 41 -15.24 4.10 6.38
C VAL A 41 -15.59 5.28 5.49
N MET A 42 -14.75 6.30 5.46
CA MET A 42 -14.88 7.49 4.61
C MET A 42 -13.81 7.46 3.51
N GLU A 43 -14.25 7.39 2.25
CA GLU A 43 -13.37 7.46 1.09
C GLU A 43 -13.66 8.74 0.29
N LYS A 44 -12.64 9.55 0.07
CA LYS A 44 -12.77 10.85 -0.59
C LYS A 44 -13.15 10.79 -2.07
N HIS A 45 -12.95 9.65 -2.70
CA HIS A 45 -13.29 9.46 -4.10
C HIS A 45 -14.60 8.69 -4.27
N ALA A 46 -15.21 8.81 -5.44
CA ALA A 46 -16.47 8.13 -5.77
C ALA A 46 -16.27 6.62 -6.00
N ASP A 47 -15.06 6.22 -6.40
CA ASP A 47 -14.69 4.85 -6.69
C ASP A 47 -13.27 4.55 -6.17
N PHE A 48 -12.78 3.34 -6.39
CA PHE A 48 -11.42 2.94 -6.05
C PHE A 48 -10.44 3.03 -7.23
N LEU A 49 -10.88 3.54 -8.39
CA LEU A 49 -9.99 3.72 -9.53
C LEU A 49 -8.89 4.73 -9.18
N ARG A 50 -7.68 4.27 -9.19
CA ARG A 50 -6.48 5.06 -8.93
C ARG A 50 -5.45 4.74 -10.00
N ASP A 51 -4.68 5.75 -10.36
CA ASP A 51 -3.54 5.54 -11.24
C ASP A 51 -2.53 4.60 -10.58
N PHE A 52 -2.22 3.51 -11.24
CA PHE A 52 -1.07 2.62 -11.07
C PHE A 52 -0.48 2.53 -9.67
N ARG A 53 -1.22 2.05 -8.67
CA ARG A 53 -0.68 1.84 -7.32
C ARG A 53 -1.01 0.46 -6.82
N GLY A 54 0.01 -0.18 -6.21
CA GLY A 54 -0.18 -1.27 -5.28
C GLY A 54 -0.90 -2.49 -5.83
N ASP A 55 -0.37 -3.10 -6.88
CA ASP A 55 -1.03 -4.19 -7.59
C ASP A 55 -0.57 -5.59 -7.14
N THR A 56 0.17 -5.68 -6.06
CA THR A 56 0.72 -6.96 -5.57
C THR A 56 0.05 -7.39 -4.27
N VAL A 57 -0.63 -8.52 -4.32
CA VAL A 57 -1.19 -9.22 -3.15
C VAL A 57 -0.34 -10.44 -2.88
N HIS A 58 0.35 -10.43 -1.76
CA HIS A 58 1.36 -11.42 -1.42
C HIS A 58 0.76 -12.64 -0.72
N ALA A 59 1.53 -13.73 -0.64
CA ALA A 59 1.11 -15.02 -0.08
C ALA A 59 0.48 -14.91 1.32
N SER A 60 0.99 -14.03 2.18
CA SER A 60 0.41 -13.82 3.52
C SER A 60 -0.98 -13.18 3.49
N THR A 61 -1.23 -12.27 2.53
CA THR A 61 -2.55 -11.66 2.35
C THR A 61 -3.51 -12.61 1.67
N LEU A 62 -3.06 -13.41 0.68
CA LEU A 62 -3.88 -14.46 0.05
C LEU A 62 -4.37 -15.47 1.09
N ARG A 63 -3.48 -15.94 1.96
CA ARG A 63 -3.86 -16.80 3.09
C ARG A 63 -4.89 -16.14 4.02
N LEU A 64 -4.71 -14.85 4.31
CA LEU A 64 -5.68 -14.10 5.11
C LEU A 64 -7.06 -14.08 4.43
N LEU A 65 -7.12 -13.91 3.10
CA LEU A 65 -8.39 -13.95 2.36
C LEU A 65 -9.06 -15.33 2.46
N ASP A 66 -8.30 -16.42 2.39
CA ASP A 66 -8.86 -17.77 2.62
C ASP A 66 -9.44 -17.90 4.03
N GLU A 67 -8.68 -17.46 5.04
CA GLU A 67 -9.12 -17.49 6.43
C GLU A 67 -10.38 -16.63 6.68
N LEU A 68 -10.60 -15.60 5.85
CA LEU A 68 -11.80 -14.76 5.87
C LEU A 68 -12.94 -15.29 5.00
N GLY A 69 -12.77 -16.42 4.30
CA GLY A 69 -13.74 -16.98 3.37
C GLY A 69 -13.89 -16.17 2.07
N LEU A 70 -12.88 -15.37 1.73
CA LEU A 70 -12.86 -14.52 0.52
C LEU A 70 -11.99 -15.09 -0.60
N GLY A 71 -11.29 -16.21 -0.39
CA GLY A 71 -10.37 -16.79 -1.37
C GLY A 71 -11.05 -17.10 -2.71
N SER A 72 -12.26 -17.69 -2.69
CA SER A 72 -13.02 -17.99 -3.92
C SER A 72 -13.49 -16.72 -4.65
N ARG A 73 -13.83 -15.64 -3.94
CA ARG A 73 -14.16 -14.36 -4.57
C ARG A 73 -12.92 -13.71 -5.19
N PHE A 74 -11.78 -13.79 -4.49
CA PHE A 74 -10.51 -13.28 -5.02
C PHE A 74 -10.08 -14.02 -6.29
N SER A 75 -10.24 -15.34 -6.35
CA SER A 75 -9.87 -16.14 -7.53
C SER A 75 -10.69 -15.82 -8.79
N GLN A 76 -11.85 -15.16 -8.64
CA GLN A 76 -12.69 -14.68 -9.74
C GLN A 76 -12.26 -13.32 -10.29
N LEU A 77 -11.45 -12.57 -9.56
CA LEU A 77 -10.92 -11.30 -10.06
C LEU A 77 -9.92 -11.51 -11.20
N PRO A 78 -9.81 -10.58 -12.14
CA PRO A 78 -8.74 -10.63 -13.12
C PRO A 78 -7.39 -10.46 -12.42
N HIS A 79 -6.60 -11.53 -12.38
CA HIS A 79 -5.29 -11.50 -11.73
C HIS A 79 -4.30 -12.43 -12.44
N ARG A 80 -3.02 -12.22 -12.20
CA ARG A 80 -1.94 -13.12 -12.59
C ARG A 80 -1.14 -13.57 -11.38
N LEU A 81 -0.80 -14.85 -11.37
CA LEU A 81 0.05 -15.43 -10.33
C LEU A 81 1.49 -15.46 -10.82
N ILE A 82 2.41 -15.02 -9.99
CA ILE A 82 3.85 -15.13 -10.24
C ILE A 82 4.48 -15.95 -9.11
N ASP A 83 5.17 -17.00 -9.50
CA ASP A 83 5.89 -17.93 -8.62
C ASP A 83 7.40 -17.64 -8.55
N SER A 84 7.84 -16.69 -9.35
CA SER A 84 9.24 -16.25 -9.40
C SER A 84 9.35 -14.77 -9.74
N ILE A 85 10.39 -14.13 -9.19
CA ILE A 85 10.76 -12.74 -9.49
C ILE A 85 12.17 -12.76 -10.07
N THR A 86 12.31 -12.38 -11.33
CA THR A 86 13.61 -12.31 -12.00
C THR A 86 14.07 -10.85 -12.07
N LEU A 87 15.20 -10.58 -11.45
CA LEU A 87 15.84 -9.25 -11.49
C LEU A 87 17.22 -9.42 -12.14
N GLU A 88 17.54 -8.58 -13.08
CA GLU A 88 18.87 -8.46 -13.65
C GLU A 88 19.52 -7.19 -13.10
N MET A 89 20.66 -7.35 -12.44
CA MET A 89 21.41 -6.26 -11.82
C MET A 89 22.83 -6.25 -12.34
N GLN A 90 23.15 -5.27 -13.19
CA GLN A 90 24.47 -5.11 -13.80
C GLN A 90 24.98 -6.43 -14.42
N GLY A 91 24.12 -7.10 -15.21
CA GLY A 91 24.42 -8.38 -15.87
C GLY A 91 24.42 -9.60 -14.96
N GLN A 92 24.06 -9.47 -13.67
CA GLN A 92 23.93 -10.59 -12.74
C GLN A 92 22.44 -10.92 -12.50
N PRO A 93 21.97 -12.12 -12.86
CA PRO A 93 20.61 -12.54 -12.60
C PRO A 93 20.40 -12.89 -11.13
N LEU A 94 19.37 -12.33 -10.52
CA LEU A 94 18.83 -12.74 -9.22
C LEU A 94 17.42 -13.26 -9.41
N ASN A 95 17.25 -14.57 -9.24
CA ASN A 95 15.93 -15.19 -9.28
C ASN A 95 15.49 -15.55 -7.86
N LEU A 96 14.33 -15.01 -7.44
CA LEU A 96 13.66 -15.33 -6.19
C LEU A 96 12.53 -16.32 -6.50
N ASP A 97 12.76 -17.58 -6.23
CA ASP A 97 11.79 -18.69 -6.37
C ASP A 97 10.82 -18.68 -5.18
N LEU A 98 9.55 -18.44 -5.45
CA LEU A 98 8.47 -18.42 -4.47
C LEU A 98 7.80 -19.79 -4.32
N SER A 99 8.01 -20.73 -5.24
CA SER A 99 7.38 -22.08 -5.24
C SER A 99 7.72 -22.91 -4.00
N ARG A 100 8.75 -22.49 -3.24
CA ARG A 100 9.21 -23.14 -2.01
C ARG A 100 8.77 -22.44 -0.73
N LEU A 101 7.88 -21.46 -0.83
CA LEU A 101 7.31 -20.81 0.35
C LEU A 101 6.46 -21.79 1.15
N PRO A 102 6.39 -21.65 2.48
CA PRO A 102 5.49 -22.45 3.29
C PRO A 102 4.03 -22.02 3.11
N GLY A 103 3.11 -22.99 3.15
CA GLY A 103 1.67 -22.79 3.05
C GLY A 103 1.10 -23.05 1.66
N ALA A 104 -0.19 -22.78 1.49
CA ALA A 104 -0.93 -23.04 0.26
C ALA A 104 -0.58 -22.06 -0.87
N HIS A 105 -0.22 -20.82 -0.54
CA HIS A 105 0.10 -19.80 -1.51
C HIS A 105 1.62 -19.66 -1.66
N GLN A 106 2.11 -20.16 -2.78
CA GLN A 106 3.54 -20.14 -3.15
C GLN A 106 3.78 -19.15 -4.31
N HIS A 107 3.05 -18.05 -4.32
CA HIS A 107 3.03 -17.06 -5.37
C HIS A 107 2.63 -15.70 -4.83
N ILE A 108 2.81 -14.68 -5.65
CA ILE A 108 2.26 -13.34 -5.49
C ILE A 108 1.20 -13.17 -6.57
N ALA A 109 0.04 -12.60 -6.23
CA ALA A 109 -0.97 -12.25 -7.21
C ALA A 109 -0.80 -10.79 -7.64
N LEU A 110 -0.74 -10.58 -8.95
CA LEU A 110 -0.81 -9.26 -9.58
C LEU A 110 -2.28 -8.99 -9.90
N VAL A 111 -2.91 -8.11 -9.14
CA VAL A 111 -4.33 -7.78 -9.26
C VAL A 111 -4.50 -6.27 -9.26
N PRO A 112 -5.36 -5.68 -10.11
CA PRO A 112 -5.65 -4.27 -10.01
C PRO A 112 -6.18 -3.92 -8.63
N GLN A 113 -5.61 -2.91 -7.98
CA GLN A 113 -5.96 -2.57 -6.60
C GLN A 113 -7.45 -2.23 -6.44
N TRP A 114 -8.06 -1.62 -7.46
CA TRP A 114 -9.48 -1.27 -7.43
C TRP A 114 -10.40 -2.51 -7.38
N ASP A 115 -10.08 -3.59 -8.11
CA ASP A 115 -10.85 -4.84 -8.07
C ASP A 115 -10.73 -5.50 -6.68
N PHE A 116 -9.52 -5.49 -6.11
CA PHE A 116 -9.29 -5.98 -4.75
C PHE A 116 -10.07 -5.18 -3.70
N LEU A 117 -10.08 -3.85 -3.80
CA LEU A 117 -10.81 -2.99 -2.88
C LEU A 117 -12.33 -3.09 -3.04
N GLU A 118 -12.83 -3.22 -4.28
CA GLU A 118 -14.27 -3.39 -4.54
C GLU A 118 -14.77 -4.74 -4.02
N MET A 119 -13.97 -5.81 -4.17
CA MET A 119 -14.27 -7.11 -3.56
C MET A 119 -14.38 -7.01 -2.03
N LEU A 120 -13.47 -6.28 -1.38
CA LEU A 120 -13.52 -6.05 0.07
C LEU A 120 -14.72 -5.19 0.47
N ALA A 121 -15.05 -4.17 -0.31
CA ALA A 121 -16.22 -3.30 -0.09
C ALA A 121 -17.51 -4.12 -0.16
N THR A 122 -17.70 -4.90 -1.23
CA THR A 122 -18.86 -5.78 -1.39
C THR A 122 -18.98 -6.78 -0.23
N ALA A 123 -17.84 -7.32 0.25
CA ALA A 123 -17.88 -8.22 1.40
C ALA A 123 -18.26 -7.51 2.70
N ALA A 124 -17.78 -6.28 2.88
CA ALA A 124 -18.05 -5.48 4.09
C ALA A 124 -19.47 -4.92 4.12
N GLU A 125 -20.02 -4.50 2.98
CA GLU A 125 -21.41 -4.01 2.85
C GLU A 125 -22.45 -5.08 3.19
N GLY A 126 -22.06 -6.37 3.13
CA GLY A 126 -22.87 -7.47 3.65
C GLY A 126 -22.97 -7.54 5.18
N GLU A 127 -22.16 -6.79 5.92
CA GLU A 127 -22.13 -6.78 7.39
C GLU A 127 -23.03 -5.66 7.94
N PRO A 128 -24.03 -5.94 8.81
CA PRO A 128 -25.01 -4.94 9.26
C PRO A 128 -24.41 -3.73 9.98
N SER A 129 -23.23 -3.88 10.58
CA SER A 129 -22.52 -2.83 11.33
C SER A 129 -21.54 -2.03 10.48
N PHE A 130 -21.46 -2.28 9.17
CA PHE A 130 -20.57 -1.59 8.25
C PHE A 130 -21.27 -0.47 7.47
N ARG A 131 -20.60 0.65 7.31
CA ARG A 131 -21.03 1.75 6.44
C ARG A 131 -19.83 2.30 5.66
N LEU A 132 -19.94 2.35 4.33
CA LEU A 132 -18.97 2.99 3.45
C LEU A 132 -19.56 4.30 2.91
N LEU A 133 -18.87 5.42 3.13
CA LEU A 133 -19.20 6.72 2.59
C LEU A 133 -18.16 7.08 1.53
N ARG A 134 -18.53 6.92 0.26
CA ARG A 134 -17.74 7.35 -0.90
C ARG A 134 -17.93 8.85 -1.13
N SER A 135 -17.06 9.50 -1.90
CA SER A 135 -17.05 10.95 -2.14
C SER A 135 -17.12 11.76 -0.83
N THR A 136 -16.50 11.24 0.22
CA THR A 136 -16.51 11.80 1.57
C THR A 136 -15.10 12.00 2.08
N GLU A 137 -14.65 13.25 2.12
CA GLU A 137 -13.28 13.62 2.47
C GLU A 137 -13.18 14.02 3.94
N VAL A 138 -12.38 13.30 4.71
CA VAL A 138 -12.03 13.74 6.08
C VAL A 138 -11.11 14.94 6.00
N THR A 139 -11.54 16.04 6.62
CA THR A 139 -10.84 17.33 6.59
C THR A 139 -10.13 17.68 7.90
N GLY A 140 -10.42 16.94 8.98
CA GLY A 140 -9.79 17.18 10.28
C GLY A 140 -10.32 16.25 11.37
N VAL A 141 -9.97 16.54 12.62
CA VAL A 141 -10.43 15.78 13.79
C VAL A 141 -11.25 16.66 14.73
N VAL A 142 -12.26 16.07 15.36
CA VAL A 142 -13.01 16.67 16.46
C VAL A 142 -12.35 16.29 17.78
N ARG A 143 -12.20 17.23 18.70
CA ARG A 143 -11.58 16.99 20.01
C ARG A 143 -12.50 17.46 21.15
N ASP A 144 -12.35 16.76 22.26
CA ASP A 144 -12.79 17.22 23.58
C ASP A 144 -11.57 17.19 24.52
N GLY A 145 -11.08 18.36 24.86
CA GLY A 145 -9.77 18.51 25.50
C GLY A 145 -8.64 17.88 24.65
N ASN A 146 -7.93 16.92 25.24
CA ASN A 146 -6.84 16.19 24.57
C ASN A 146 -7.30 14.94 23.81
N ARG A 147 -8.57 14.53 24.00
CA ARG A 147 -9.12 13.33 23.36
C ARG A 147 -9.69 13.67 21.98
N VAL A 148 -9.39 12.83 21.00
CA VAL A 148 -10.10 12.83 19.71
C VAL A 148 -11.43 12.12 19.88
N THR A 149 -12.52 12.78 19.47
CA THR A 149 -13.91 12.31 19.63
C THR A 149 -14.63 12.17 18.31
N GLY A 150 -13.91 12.24 17.18
CA GLY A 150 -14.46 12.10 15.86
C GLY A 150 -13.68 12.84 14.78
N VAL A 151 -14.32 13.05 13.65
CA VAL A 151 -13.75 13.74 12.48
C VAL A 151 -14.67 14.83 11.96
N THR A 152 -14.07 15.84 11.34
CA THR A 152 -14.76 16.75 10.41
C THR A 152 -14.57 16.19 9.00
N TYR A 153 -15.59 16.28 8.17
CA TYR A 153 -15.52 15.79 6.80
C TYR A 153 -16.38 16.66 5.86
N ARG A 154 -16.08 16.57 4.58
CA ARG A 154 -16.88 17.12 3.50
C ARG A 154 -17.57 15.98 2.77
N ASP A 155 -18.87 16.04 2.63
CA ASP A 155 -19.64 15.01 1.93
C ASP A 155 -19.64 15.21 0.41
N SER A 156 -20.38 14.32 -0.30
CA SER A 156 -20.50 14.36 -1.77
C SER A 156 -21.17 15.62 -2.31
N THR A 157 -21.87 16.40 -1.48
CA THR A 157 -22.45 17.69 -1.87
C THR A 157 -21.52 18.86 -1.62
N GLY A 158 -20.35 18.62 -0.99
CA GLY A 158 -19.38 19.63 -0.57
C GLY A 158 -19.70 20.26 0.79
N GLU A 159 -20.74 19.80 1.48
CA GLU A 159 -21.13 20.28 2.80
C GLU A 159 -20.17 19.77 3.89
N SER A 160 -19.77 20.65 4.79
CA SER A 160 -18.92 20.31 5.94
C SER A 160 -19.78 19.78 7.09
N LYS A 161 -19.46 18.58 7.54
CA LYS A 161 -20.16 17.85 8.62
C LYS A 161 -19.18 17.30 9.66
N GLN A 162 -19.76 16.79 10.74
CA GLN A 162 -19.01 16.10 11.80
C GLN A 162 -19.58 14.72 12.05
N MET A 163 -18.69 13.75 12.31
CA MET A 163 -19.04 12.42 12.80
C MET A 163 -18.32 12.18 14.12
N ARG A 164 -19.10 11.88 15.16
CA ARG A 164 -18.55 11.49 16.46
C ARG A 164 -18.20 10.00 16.46
N ALA A 165 -17.10 9.67 17.12
CA ALA A 165 -16.66 8.29 17.26
C ALA A 165 -15.84 8.09 18.55
N LEU A 166 -15.92 6.89 19.11
CA LEU A 166 -15.09 6.46 20.23
C LEU A 166 -13.61 6.36 19.81
N LEU A 167 -13.36 5.92 18.55
CA LEU A 167 -12.05 5.80 17.95
C LEU A 167 -12.06 6.33 16.51
N THR A 168 -11.06 7.13 16.18
CA THR A 168 -10.73 7.56 14.82
C THR A 168 -9.48 6.82 14.35
N VAL A 169 -9.55 6.12 13.20
CA VAL A 169 -8.39 5.44 12.61
C VAL A 169 -8.02 6.10 11.29
N ALA A 170 -6.79 6.62 11.22
CA ALA A 170 -6.24 7.20 10.00
C ALA A 170 -5.67 6.09 9.10
N CYS A 171 -6.30 5.89 7.94
CA CYS A 171 -5.90 5.03 6.84
C CYS A 171 -5.80 5.84 5.51
N ASP A 172 -5.69 7.16 5.61
CA ASP A 172 -5.77 8.15 4.53
C ASP A 172 -4.44 8.39 3.78
N GLY A 173 -3.50 7.46 3.94
CA GLY A 173 -2.33 7.35 3.09
C GLY A 173 -1.18 8.30 3.44
N ARG A 174 -0.24 8.46 2.49
CA ARG A 174 1.03 9.20 2.68
C ARG A 174 0.82 10.67 3.04
N GLY A 175 -0.18 11.30 2.45
CA GLY A 175 -0.57 12.69 2.72
C GLY A 175 -1.63 12.83 3.82
N SER A 176 -1.70 11.92 4.79
CA SER A 176 -2.75 11.84 5.80
C SER A 176 -3.13 13.18 6.43
N THR A 177 -4.38 13.56 6.19
CA THR A 177 -5.02 14.74 6.78
C THR A 177 -5.19 14.56 8.29
N VAL A 178 -5.64 13.36 8.71
CA VAL A 178 -5.79 13.03 10.13
C VAL A 178 -4.46 13.12 10.87
N ARG A 179 -3.38 12.51 10.33
CA ARG A 179 -2.03 12.60 10.91
C ARG A 179 -1.61 14.05 11.10
N SER A 180 -1.83 14.89 10.08
CA SER A 180 -1.46 16.31 10.11
C SER A 180 -2.28 17.07 11.15
N ALA A 181 -3.60 16.81 11.25
CA ALA A 181 -4.48 17.41 12.27
C ALA A 181 -4.14 16.96 13.70
N LEU A 182 -3.52 15.79 13.86
CA LEU A 182 -2.97 15.32 15.13
C LEU A 182 -1.64 15.98 15.49
N GLY A 183 -1.00 16.71 14.56
CA GLY A 183 0.32 17.31 14.76
C GLY A 183 1.46 16.28 14.68
N PHE A 184 1.22 15.08 14.12
CA PHE A 184 2.22 14.04 14.06
C PHE A 184 3.15 14.25 12.86
N GLN A 185 4.45 14.24 13.13
CA GLN A 185 5.50 14.39 12.12
C GLN A 185 6.22 13.05 11.91
N PRO A 186 6.21 12.48 10.69
CA PRO A 186 6.94 11.25 10.41
C PRO A 186 8.44 11.52 10.29
N ARG A 187 9.24 10.62 10.86
CA ARG A 187 10.68 10.56 10.55
C ARG A 187 10.85 10.11 9.11
N ARG A 188 11.46 10.92 8.28
CA ARG A 188 11.78 10.62 6.89
C ARG A 188 13.14 9.92 6.82
N PHE A 189 13.24 8.86 6.00
CA PHE A 189 14.49 8.12 5.80
C PHE A 189 15.18 8.47 4.48
N GLY A 190 14.51 9.27 3.64
CA GLY A 190 14.94 9.56 2.28
C GLY A 190 14.66 8.40 1.31
N ALA A 191 14.57 8.74 0.05
CA ALA A 191 14.56 7.80 -1.07
C ALA A 191 15.38 8.44 -2.19
N PRO A 192 16.31 7.73 -2.86
CA PRO A 192 17.15 8.30 -3.91
C PRO A 192 16.41 8.45 -5.23
N MET A 193 15.20 7.93 -5.33
CA MET A 193 14.46 7.80 -6.58
C MET A 193 13.01 8.25 -6.45
N ASP A 194 12.42 8.57 -7.60
CA ASP A 194 11.00 8.53 -7.90
C ASP A 194 10.72 7.48 -8.96
N VAL A 195 9.46 7.20 -9.26
CA VAL A 195 9.09 6.19 -10.25
C VAL A 195 8.05 6.77 -11.20
N TRP A 196 8.31 6.63 -12.49
CA TRP A 196 7.33 6.84 -13.53
C TRP A 196 6.57 5.56 -13.81
N TRP A 197 5.25 5.65 -13.79
CA TRP A 197 4.35 4.57 -14.13
C TRP A 197 3.64 4.86 -15.45
N PHE A 198 3.66 3.91 -16.39
CA PHE A 198 2.96 3.98 -17.66
C PHE A 198 2.65 2.58 -18.20
N ARG A 199 1.93 2.51 -19.31
CA ARG A 199 1.55 1.26 -19.97
C ARG A 199 2.16 1.19 -21.35
N LEU A 200 2.53 -0.02 -21.77
CA LEU A 200 2.86 -0.35 -23.15
C LEU A 200 2.10 -1.60 -23.55
N PRO A 201 1.59 -1.70 -24.81
CA PRO A 201 0.94 -2.90 -25.29
C PRO A 201 1.84 -4.14 -25.14
N ARG A 202 1.25 -5.29 -24.88
CA ARG A 202 1.94 -6.57 -24.83
C ARG A 202 1.45 -7.48 -25.95
N HIS A 203 2.37 -8.13 -26.65
CA HIS A 203 2.07 -9.15 -27.66
C HIS A 203 2.08 -10.55 -27.02
N ALA A 204 1.42 -11.50 -27.69
CA ALA A 204 1.26 -12.87 -27.17
C ALA A 204 2.60 -13.57 -26.91
N ASP A 205 3.58 -13.32 -27.78
CA ASP A 205 4.91 -13.96 -27.73
C ASP A 205 5.90 -13.25 -26.79
N ASP A 206 5.50 -12.11 -26.20
CA ASP A 206 6.36 -11.38 -25.29
C ASP A 206 6.54 -12.14 -23.95
N PRO A 207 7.66 -11.89 -23.22
CA PRO A 207 7.89 -12.48 -21.91
C PRO A 207 6.73 -12.24 -20.94
N SER A 208 6.39 -13.26 -20.15
CA SER A 208 5.32 -13.17 -19.15
C SER A 208 5.90 -12.98 -17.74
N GLY A 209 5.04 -12.53 -16.81
CA GLY A 209 5.35 -12.40 -15.40
C GLY A 209 5.88 -11.04 -14.98
N LEU A 210 6.83 -11.03 -14.03
CA LEU A 210 7.49 -9.82 -13.53
C LEU A 210 8.98 -9.90 -13.80
N ALA A 211 9.48 -8.97 -14.59
CA ALA A 211 10.91 -8.83 -14.88
C ALA A 211 11.39 -7.42 -14.50
N GLY A 212 12.61 -7.32 -13.98
CA GLY A 212 13.27 -6.06 -13.69
C GLY A 212 14.69 -6.05 -14.24
N MET A 213 15.07 -4.95 -14.85
CA MET A 213 16.42 -4.70 -15.34
C MET A 213 16.98 -3.44 -14.68
N PHE A 214 18.18 -3.56 -14.13
CA PHE A 214 18.88 -2.48 -13.45
C PHE A 214 20.31 -2.40 -14.03
N VAL A 215 20.53 -1.35 -14.80
CA VAL A 215 21.82 -1.03 -15.43
C VAL A 215 22.25 0.37 -15.01
N ALA A 216 23.50 0.74 -15.32
CA ALA A 216 24.01 2.06 -14.98
C ALA A 216 23.10 3.18 -15.52
N GLY A 217 22.62 4.04 -14.65
CA GLY A 217 21.73 5.16 -14.98
C GLY A 217 20.25 4.82 -15.15
N HIS A 218 19.87 3.53 -15.21
CA HIS A 218 18.51 3.14 -15.57
C HIS A 218 18.01 1.93 -14.79
N GLY A 219 16.73 1.98 -14.37
CA GLY A 219 16.03 0.85 -13.79
C GLY A 219 14.62 0.77 -14.32
N ILE A 220 14.22 -0.40 -14.82
CA ILE A 220 12.90 -0.66 -15.35
C ILE A 220 12.34 -1.95 -14.76
N ILE A 221 11.08 -1.93 -14.39
CA ILE A 221 10.31 -3.11 -13.98
C ILE A 221 9.11 -3.23 -14.90
N MET A 222 8.94 -4.40 -15.50
CA MET A 222 7.86 -4.73 -16.41
C MET A 222 6.94 -5.75 -15.75
N ILE A 223 5.68 -5.42 -15.62
CA ILE A 223 4.66 -6.25 -15.00
C ILE A 223 3.64 -6.65 -16.07
N ASP A 224 3.57 -7.94 -16.39
CA ASP A 224 2.60 -8.50 -17.34
C ASP A 224 1.18 -8.40 -16.78
N ARG A 225 0.28 -7.73 -17.53
CA ARG A 225 -1.15 -7.58 -17.22
C ARG A 225 -2.06 -8.29 -18.23
N GLY A 226 -1.48 -9.04 -19.15
CA GLY A 226 -2.20 -9.77 -20.19
C GLY A 226 -2.04 -9.12 -21.54
N ASP A 227 -2.73 -8.04 -21.79
CA ASP A 227 -2.74 -7.27 -23.03
C ASP A 227 -1.78 -6.06 -23.02
N TYR A 228 -1.24 -5.71 -21.84
CA TYR A 228 -0.26 -4.65 -21.68
C TYR A 228 0.77 -4.97 -20.59
N TYR A 229 1.92 -4.30 -20.68
CA TYR A 229 2.86 -4.19 -19.56
C TYR A 229 2.58 -2.92 -18.78
N GLN A 230 2.49 -3.07 -17.48
CA GLN A 230 2.63 -1.95 -16.56
C GLN A 230 4.11 -1.74 -16.28
N ILE A 231 4.61 -0.59 -16.65
CA ILE A 231 6.03 -0.24 -16.54
C ILE A 231 6.24 0.65 -15.33
N ALA A 232 7.24 0.29 -14.51
CA ALA A 232 7.82 1.16 -13.49
C ALA A 232 9.24 1.54 -13.92
N TYR A 233 9.43 2.79 -14.32
CA TYR A 233 10.73 3.33 -14.69
C TYR A 233 11.27 4.21 -13.56
N ILE A 234 12.48 3.89 -13.10
CA ILE A 234 13.13 4.58 -11.96
C ILE A 234 13.80 5.84 -12.48
N ILE A 235 13.51 6.96 -11.84
CA ILE A 235 14.16 8.25 -12.09
C ILE A 235 14.83 8.78 -10.82
N PRO A 236 15.87 9.62 -10.92
CA PRO A 236 16.45 10.30 -9.76
C PRO A 236 15.39 11.11 -8.99
N LYS A 237 15.52 11.13 -7.68
CA LYS A 237 14.59 11.87 -6.81
C LYS A 237 14.51 13.34 -7.21
N GLY A 238 13.29 13.80 -7.52
CA GLY A 238 12.99 15.18 -7.90
C GLY A 238 13.32 15.56 -9.34
N ALA A 239 13.81 14.62 -10.18
CA ALA A 239 14.19 14.89 -11.57
C ALA A 239 13.00 14.91 -12.55
N ASP A 240 11.77 14.72 -12.10
CA ASP A 240 10.58 14.59 -12.97
C ASP A 240 10.44 15.74 -13.96
N ALA A 241 10.51 16.99 -13.49
CA ALA A 241 10.33 18.17 -14.33
C ALA A 241 11.42 18.30 -15.40
N ASP A 242 12.68 18.07 -15.03
CA ASP A 242 13.83 18.19 -15.93
C ASP A 242 13.80 17.11 -17.01
N LEU A 243 13.43 15.88 -16.63
CA LEU A 243 13.32 14.75 -17.57
C LEU A 243 12.13 14.91 -18.53
N ARG A 244 10.98 15.40 -18.06
CA ARG A 244 9.84 15.74 -18.93
C ARG A 244 10.19 16.85 -19.92
N GLY A 245 11.02 17.81 -19.51
CA GLY A 245 11.51 18.88 -20.38
C GLY A 245 12.36 18.40 -21.56
N GLN A 246 12.89 17.16 -21.53
CA GLN A 246 13.64 16.57 -22.63
C GLN A 246 12.77 15.99 -23.77
N GLY A 247 11.44 15.96 -23.56
CA GLY A 247 10.49 15.44 -24.54
C GLY A 247 10.29 13.91 -24.43
N ILE A 248 9.13 13.44 -24.92
CA ILE A 248 8.74 12.02 -24.85
C ILE A 248 9.67 11.12 -25.68
N GLU A 249 10.25 11.66 -26.76
CA GLU A 249 11.19 10.96 -27.64
C GLU A 249 12.50 10.60 -26.91
N ALA A 250 12.89 11.37 -25.91
CA ALA A 250 14.04 11.01 -25.07
C ALA A 250 13.74 9.75 -24.25
N LEU A 251 12.54 9.64 -23.67
CA LEU A 251 12.10 8.45 -22.98
C LEU A 251 12.01 7.24 -23.95
N HIS A 252 11.47 7.41 -25.15
CA HIS A 252 11.39 6.33 -26.15
C HIS A 252 12.78 5.76 -26.45
N ARG A 253 13.78 6.62 -26.69
CA ARG A 253 15.16 6.17 -26.97
C ARG A 253 15.69 5.32 -25.82
N VAL A 254 15.58 5.82 -24.60
CA VAL A 254 16.03 5.10 -23.41
C VAL A 254 15.33 3.75 -23.26
N LEU A 255 14.02 3.69 -23.48
CA LEU A 255 13.26 2.44 -23.39
C LEU A 255 13.70 1.43 -24.45
N VAL A 256 13.96 1.86 -25.68
CA VAL A 256 14.44 0.99 -26.76
C VAL A 256 15.86 0.51 -26.50
N ASP A 257 16.74 1.38 -25.96
CA ASP A 257 18.10 0.99 -25.59
C ASP A 257 18.14 -0.05 -24.48
N LEU A 258 17.23 0.07 -23.49
CA LEU A 258 17.11 -0.88 -22.39
C LEU A 258 16.45 -2.19 -22.78
N VAL A 259 15.41 -2.11 -23.58
CA VAL A 259 14.54 -3.24 -23.94
C VAL A 259 14.25 -3.22 -25.44
N PRO A 260 15.22 -3.63 -26.30
CA PRO A 260 15.13 -3.43 -27.76
C PRO A 260 13.86 -4.04 -28.42
N TRP A 261 13.32 -5.12 -27.86
CA TRP A 261 12.15 -5.80 -28.42
C TRP A 261 10.82 -5.04 -28.25
N ILE A 262 10.78 -3.94 -27.47
CA ILE A 262 9.57 -3.08 -27.38
C ILE A 262 9.58 -1.90 -28.36
N ALA A 263 10.59 -1.80 -29.23
CA ALA A 263 10.79 -0.66 -30.15
C ALA A 263 9.58 -0.38 -31.05
N ASP A 264 8.86 -1.42 -31.45
CA ASP A 264 7.67 -1.34 -32.29
C ASP A 264 6.46 -0.67 -31.64
N ARG A 265 6.47 -0.51 -30.31
CA ARG A 265 5.30 -0.06 -29.52
C ARG A 265 5.57 1.11 -28.57
N VAL A 266 6.82 1.52 -28.37
CA VAL A 266 7.12 2.70 -27.51
C VAL A 266 6.42 3.95 -27.99
N GLY A 267 6.16 4.09 -29.30
CA GLY A 267 5.42 5.19 -29.91
C GLY A 267 3.94 5.26 -29.53
N THR A 268 3.38 4.22 -28.89
CA THR A 268 2.01 4.30 -28.33
C THR A 268 1.94 5.22 -27.12
N LEU A 269 3.06 5.49 -26.47
CA LEU A 269 3.18 6.48 -25.41
C LEU A 269 3.40 7.86 -26.04
N THR A 270 2.31 8.55 -26.38
CA THR A 270 2.36 9.77 -27.20
C THR A 270 2.70 11.03 -26.41
N SER A 271 2.47 11.04 -25.11
CA SER A 271 2.75 12.20 -24.25
C SER A 271 3.06 11.79 -22.80
N PHE A 272 3.60 12.74 -22.05
CA PHE A 272 3.78 12.56 -20.60
C PHE A 272 2.48 12.60 -19.80
N ASP A 273 1.32 12.86 -20.40
CA ASP A 273 0.03 12.77 -19.72
C ASP A 273 -0.29 11.33 -19.29
N ASP A 274 0.23 10.35 -20.05
CA ASP A 274 0.11 8.92 -19.75
C ASP A 274 1.17 8.42 -18.76
N VAL A 275 2.17 9.25 -18.42
CA VAL A 275 3.23 8.94 -17.46
C VAL A 275 2.90 9.53 -16.10
N LYS A 276 2.60 8.67 -15.13
CA LYS A 276 2.23 9.07 -13.77
C LYS A 276 3.43 9.03 -12.84
N LEU A 277 3.68 10.14 -12.16
CA LEU A 277 4.75 10.22 -11.16
C LEU A 277 4.30 9.60 -9.84
N LEU A 278 5.10 8.67 -9.34
CA LEU A 278 5.07 8.23 -7.96
C LEU A 278 6.20 8.93 -7.18
N ASP A 279 5.84 9.97 -6.40
CA ASP A 279 6.73 10.54 -5.39
C ASP A 279 7.01 9.48 -4.31
N VAL A 280 8.22 8.91 -4.35
CA VAL A 280 8.61 7.83 -3.43
C VAL A 280 8.93 8.42 -2.07
N GLN A 281 8.19 7.95 -1.07
CA GLN A 281 8.39 8.33 0.32
C GLN A 281 8.71 7.08 1.15
N LEU A 282 9.68 7.21 2.02
CA LEU A 282 10.01 6.22 3.03
C LEU A 282 10.08 6.93 4.38
N ASN A 283 9.07 6.71 5.19
CA ASN A 283 8.95 7.41 6.48
C ASN A 283 8.21 6.54 7.51
N ARG A 284 8.30 6.93 8.78
CA ARG A 284 7.57 6.28 9.87
C ARG A 284 7.34 7.26 11.01
N LEU A 285 6.13 7.21 11.61
CA LEU A 285 5.84 7.89 12.86
C LEU A 285 6.61 7.26 14.02
N HIS A 286 7.07 8.07 14.94
CA HIS A 286 7.60 7.60 16.22
C HIS A 286 6.46 7.11 17.14
N ARG A 287 5.37 7.85 17.18
CA ARG A 287 4.14 7.54 17.90
C ARG A 287 2.96 7.52 16.93
N TRP A 288 2.23 6.40 16.87
CA TRP A 288 1.15 6.17 15.92
C TRP A 288 -0.22 6.58 16.45
N TYR A 289 -0.34 6.87 17.74
CA TYR A 289 -1.62 7.07 18.42
C TYR A 289 -1.62 8.28 19.35
N THR A 290 -2.81 8.73 19.68
CA THR A 290 -3.14 9.59 20.81
C THR A 290 -4.46 9.12 21.41
N ASP A 291 -4.93 9.74 22.49
CA ASP A 291 -6.23 9.37 23.05
C ASP A 291 -7.34 9.57 22.02
N GLY A 292 -8.10 8.52 21.72
CA GLY A 292 -9.17 8.46 20.72
C GLY A 292 -8.73 8.42 19.25
N ALA A 293 -7.44 8.32 18.92
CA ALA A 293 -6.97 8.23 17.53
C ALA A 293 -5.76 7.32 17.34
N LEU A 294 -5.70 6.64 16.18
CA LEU A 294 -4.63 5.74 15.74
C LEU A 294 -4.35 5.96 14.25
N CYS A 295 -3.08 5.96 13.84
CA CYS A 295 -2.65 5.91 12.44
C CYS A 295 -2.15 4.51 12.11
N ILE A 296 -2.52 3.95 10.94
CA ILE A 296 -2.02 2.67 10.42
C ILE A 296 -1.76 2.76 8.91
N GLY A 297 -1.05 1.77 8.36
CA GLY A 297 -0.65 1.77 6.96
C GLY A 297 0.20 3.00 6.61
N ASP A 298 0.05 3.53 5.39
CA ASP A 298 0.83 4.67 4.90
C ASP A 298 0.63 5.97 5.72
N ALA A 299 -0.45 6.08 6.49
CA ALA A 299 -0.64 7.19 7.43
C ALA A 299 0.36 7.12 8.60
N ALA A 300 0.77 5.92 9.01
CA ALA A 300 1.76 5.70 10.05
C ALA A 300 3.19 5.50 9.50
N HIS A 301 3.32 4.84 8.34
CA HIS A 301 4.61 4.43 7.77
C HIS A 301 4.52 4.24 6.25
N ALA A 302 4.86 5.26 5.50
CA ALA A 302 4.96 5.12 4.04
C ALA A 302 6.15 4.23 3.65
N MET A 303 5.89 3.33 2.70
CA MET A 303 6.87 2.38 2.18
C MET A 303 7.33 2.77 0.78
N SER A 304 8.58 2.43 0.47
CA SER A 304 9.06 2.41 -0.91
C SER A 304 8.29 1.35 -1.74
N PRO A 305 8.10 1.55 -3.06
CA PRO A 305 7.52 0.53 -3.92
C PRO A 305 8.40 -0.72 -4.07
N VAL A 306 9.66 -0.67 -3.64
CA VAL A 306 10.58 -1.80 -3.71
C VAL A 306 10.03 -3.01 -2.95
N GLY A 307 9.87 -4.12 -3.67
CA GLY A 307 9.33 -5.37 -3.18
C GLY A 307 7.80 -5.44 -3.11
N GLY A 308 7.06 -4.38 -3.46
CA GLY A 308 5.59 -4.39 -3.49
C GLY A 308 4.90 -4.63 -2.14
N VAL A 309 5.58 -4.35 -1.02
CA VAL A 309 5.15 -4.80 0.33
C VAL A 309 4.13 -3.88 1.02
N GLY A 310 3.87 -2.69 0.47
CA GLY A 310 3.06 -1.65 1.14
C GLY A 310 1.64 -2.12 1.48
N ILE A 311 0.93 -2.73 0.53
CA ILE A 311 -0.42 -3.27 0.75
C ILE A 311 -0.40 -4.31 1.89
N ASN A 312 0.54 -5.24 1.84
CA ASN A 312 0.58 -6.35 2.79
C ASN A 312 0.86 -5.90 4.23
N LEU A 313 1.70 -4.88 4.40
CA LEU A 313 1.92 -4.27 5.71
C LEU A 313 0.70 -3.51 6.21
N ALA A 314 0.03 -2.77 5.33
CA ALA A 314 -1.19 -2.05 5.66
C ALA A 314 -2.34 -3.00 6.06
N VAL A 315 -2.50 -4.12 5.34
CA VAL A 315 -3.43 -5.20 5.68
C VAL A 315 -3.09 -5.83 7.03
N ALA A 316 -1.82 -6.13 7.27
CA ALA A 316 -1.39 -6.71 8.53
C ALA A 316 -1.61 -5.75 9.72
N ASP A 317 -1.45 -4.44 9.52
CA ASP A 317 -1.79 -3.43 10.54
C ASP A 317 -3.29 -3.44 10.86
N ALA A 318 -4.14 -3.53 9.82
CA ALA A 318 -5.59 -3.62 9.98
C ALA A 318 -5.99 -4.87 10.79
N VAL A 319 -5.40 -6.02 10.48
CA VAL A 319 -5.65 -7.28 11.21
C VAL A 319 -5.24 -7.17 12.68
N ALA A 320 -4.04 -6.65 12.95
CA ALA A 320 -3.55 -6.45 14.32
C ALA A 320 -4.44 -5.47 15.09
N THR A 321 -4.88 -4.38 14.43
CA THR A 321 -5.79 -3.39 15.01
C THR A 321 -7.13 -4.00 15.37
N ALA A 322 -7.77 -4.71 14.44
CA ALA A 322 -9.05 -5.38 14.70
C ALA A 322 -8.94 -6.41 15.82
N ARG A 323 -7.89 -7.23 15.81
CA ARG A 323 -7.64 -8.25 16.85
C ARG A 323 -7.54 -7.66 18.25
N LEU A 324 -6.89 -6.51 18.39
CA LEU A 324 -6.59 -5.90 19.69
C LEU A 324 -7.68 -4.94 20.16
N LEU A 325 -8.47 -4.36 19.23
CA LEU A 325 -9.39 -3.30 19.56
C LEU A 325 -10.88 -3.67 19.42
N ALA A 326 -11.23 -4.83 18.84
CA ALA A 326 -12.64 -5.22 18.69
C ALA A 326 -13.37 -5.28 20.04
N ASP A 327 -12.85 -6.05 21.02
CA ASP A 327 -13.45 -6.17 22.34
C ASP A 327 -13.50 -4.82 23.11
N PRO A 328 -12.41 -4.01 23.17
CA PRO A 328 -12.47 -2.66 23.72
C PRO A 328 -13.52 -1.76 23.08
N LEU A 329 -13.67 -1.80 21.76
CA LEU A 329 -14.68 -1.02 21.02
C LEU A 329 -16.09 -1.46 21.35
N LEU A 330 -16.35 -2.77 21.44
CA LEU A 330 -17.65 -3.33 21.87
C LEU A 330 -17.96 -2.97 23.33
N ALA A 331 -16.93 -2.91 24.19
CA ALA A 331 -17.08 -2.49 25.58
C ALA A 331 -17.25 -0.96 25.75
N GLY A 332 -17.25 -0.19 24.65
CA GLY A 332 -17.44 1.26 24.68
C GLY A 332 -16.24 2.05 25.24
N ARG A 333 -15.05 1.46 25.30
CA ARG A 333 -13.84 2.10 25.86
C ARG A 333 -12.59 1.64 25.13
N VAL A 334 -11.75 2.59 24.75
CA VAL A 334 -10.43 2.32 24.19
C VAL A 334 -9.43 3.21 24.91
N SER A 335 -8.46 2.58 25.56
CA SER A 335 -7.38 3.27 26.28
C SER A 335 -6.17 3.48 25.37
N THR A 336 -5.31 4.43 25.73
CA THR A 336 -4.03 4.65 25.06
C THR A 336 -3.09 3.44 25.16
N LEU A 337 -3.23 2.60 26.20
CA LEU A 337 -2.45 1.38 26.34
C LEU A 337 -2.82 0.33 25.28
N GLU A 338 -4.10 0.21 24.94
CA GLU A 338 -4.56 -0.68 23.87
C GLU A 338 -4.07 -0.21 22.49
N LEU A 339 -4.07 1.11 22.27
CA LEU A 339 -3.50 1.69 21.06
C LEU A 339 -1.98 1.49 20.96
N LEU A 340 -1.26 1.62 22.10
CA LEU A 340 0.17 1.30 22.18
C LEU A 340 0.45 -0.17 21.81
N ARG A 341 -0.38 -1.12 22.25
CA ARG A 341 -0.21 -2.54 21.91
C ARG A 341 -0.27 -2.79 20.41
N VAL A 342 -1.14 -2.07 19.68
CA VAL A 342 -1.17 -2.14 18.22
C VAL A 342 0.16 -1.65 17.63
N GLN A 343 0.63 -0.49 18.05
CA GLN A 343 1.92 0.04 17.60
C GLN A 343 3.07 -0.92 17.89
N VAL A 344 3.20 -1.42 19.12
CA VAL A 344 4.30 -2.34 19.51
C VAL A 344 4.29 -3.60 18.64
N ARG A 345 3.10 -4.17 18.39
CA ARG A 345 2.96 -5.36 17.54
C ARG A 345 3.41 -5.12 16.11
N ARG A 346 3.11 -3.95 15.54
CA ARG A 346 3.35 -3.66 14.13
C ARG A 346 4.63 -2.87 13.84
N TRP A 347 5.20 -2.22 14.86
CA TRP A 347 6.40 -1.41 14.70
C TRP A 347 7.63 -2.22 14.27
N ILE A 348 7.85 -3.39 14.89
CA ILE A 348 9.02 -4.24 14.62
C ILE A 348 9.01 -4.75 13.17
N PRO A 349 7.95 -5.42 12.67
CA PRO A 349 7.93 -5.88 11.29
C PRO A 349 8.06 -4.74 10.28
N THR A 350 7.42 -3.60 10.54
CA THR A 350 7.55 -2.38 9.74
C THR A 350 9.00 -1.89 9.69
N ALA A 351 9.67 -1.83 10.86
CA ALA A 351 11.05 -1.38 10.96
C ALA A 351 12.03 -2.30 10.20
N ILE A 352 11.83 -3.61 10.27
CA ILE A 352 12.63 -4.61 9.54
C ILE A 352 12.49 -4.38 8.04
N ILE A 353 11.27 -4.30 7.51
CA ILE A 353 11.06 -4.10 6.07
C ILE A 353 11.66 -2.78 5.61
N GLN A 354 11.45 -1.68 6.34
CA GLN A 354 12.06 -0.40 5.99
C GLN A 354 13.59 -0.42 6.06
N ALA A 355 14.19 -1.17 6.98
CA ALA A 355 15.65 -1.34 7.03
C ALA A 355 16.15 -2.06 5.77
N VAL A 356 15.47 -3.11 5.33
CA VAL A 356 15.79 -3.83 4.08
C VAL A 356 15.62 -2.91 2.86
N GLN A 357 14.52 -2.16 2.77
CA GLN A 357 14.31 -1.21 1.68
C GLN A 357 15.41 -0.13 1.63
N ARG A 358 15.81 0.40 2.79
CA ARG A 358 16.93 1.37 2.86
C ARG A 358 18.26 0.77 2.39
N MET A 359 18.52 -0.48 2.74
CA MET A 359 19.71 -1.19 2.27
C MET A 359 19.69 -1.37 0.74
N ILE A 360 18.54 -1.76 0.17
CA ILE A 360 18.35 -1.86 -1.28
C ILE A 360 18.53 -0.50 -1.95
N HIS A 361 17.95 0.56 -1.38
CA HIS A 361 18.14 1.92 -1.89
C HIS A 361 19.62 2.33 -1.93
N ALA A 362 20.37 2.04 -0.88
CA ALA A 362 21.76 2.44 -0.78
C ALA A 362 22.73 1.62 -1.67
N GLN A 363 22.38 0.35 -1.92
CA GLN A 363 23.29 -0.57 -2.62
C GLN A 363 22.90 -0.83 -4.08
N VAL A 364 21.62 -0.72 -4.43
CA VAL A 364 21.13 -1.02 -5.79
C VAL A 364 20.66 0.25 -6.47
N VAL A 365 19.73 0.98 -5.84
CA VAL A 365 19.07 2.10 -6.49
C VAL A 365 20.01 3.31 -6.60
N ALA A 366 20.89 3.52 -5.65
CA ALA A 366 21.86 4.61 -5.71
C ALA A 366 22.81 4.46 -6.92
N ASP A 367 23.32 3.25 -7.16
CA ASP A 367 24.19 2.96 -8.31
C ASP A 367 23.46 3.14 -9.64
N VAL A 368 22.21 2.68 -9.71
CA VAL A 368 21.33 2.90 -10.88
C VAL A 368 21.12 4.39 -11.14
N VAL A 369 20.81 5.16 -10.11
CA VAL A 369 20.49 6.59 -10.24
C VAL A 369 21.73 7.43 -10.59
N THR A 370 22.92 7.07 -10.06
CA THR A 370 24.17 7.82 -10.30
C THR A 370 24.88 7.40 -11.59
N GLY A 371 24.40 6.33 -12.28
CA GLY A 371 25.03 5.84 -13.51
C GLY A 371 26.43 5.25 -13.28
N SER A 372 26.72 4.78 -12.06
CA SER A 372 28.02 4.19 -11.79
C SER A 372 28.09 2.78 -12.40
N ASP A 373 29.09 2.55 -13.27
CA ASP A 373 29.46 1.24 -13.82
C ASP A 373 30.22 0.43 -12.74
N GLY A 374 29.50 -0.01 -11.72
CA GLY A 374 30.05 -0.80 -10.63
C GLY A 374 29.74 -2.29 -10.80
N GLU A 375 30.48 -3.14 -10.07
CA GLU A 375 30.09 -4.54 -9.91
C GLU A 375 28.78 -4.63 -9.10
N ALA A 376 27.95 -5.65 -9.42
CA ALA A 376 26.75 -5.93 -8.65
C ALA A 376 27.02 -5.91 -7.13
N PRO A 377 26.16 -5.30 -6.32
CA PRO A 377 26.38 -5.17 -4.88
C PRO A 377 26.74 -6.49 -4.21
N ARG A 378 27.65 -6.46 -3.24
CA ARG A 378 28.10 -7.69 -2.54
C ARG A 378 26.96 -8.55 -2.03
N GLY A 379 25.86 -7.92 -1.54
CA GLY A 379 24.66 -8.61 -1.08
C GLY A 379 23.96 -9.38 -2.20
N VAL A 380 23.87 -8.80 -3.40
CA VAL A 380 23.29 -9.44 -4.59
C VAL A 380 24.12 -10.61 -5.04
N ARG A 381 25.45 -10.43 -5.13
CA ARG A 381 26.40 -11.51 -5.47
C ARG A 381 26.34 -12.66 -4.47
N LEU A 382 26.22 -12.35 -3.17
CA LEU A 382 26.10 -13.36 -2.13
C LEU A 382 24.75 -14.09 -2.22
N ALA A 383 23.66 -13.37 -2.46
CA ALA A 383 22.33 -13.96 -2.67
C ALA A 383 22.32 -14.86 -3.92
N GLY A 384 23.03 -14.47 -4.99
CA GLY A 384 23.22 -15.31 -6.18
C GLY A 384 23.90 -16.66 -5.89
N ARG A 385 24.81 -16.67 -4.90
CA ARG A 385 25.59 -17.86 -4.53
C ARG A 385 24.97 -18.73 -3.43
N LEU A 386 24.14 -18.17 -2.56
CA LEU A 386 23.59 -18.84 -1.38
C LEU A 386 22.07 -19.09 -1.52
N PRO A 387 21.65 -20.32 -1.80
CA PRO A 387 20.22 -20.66 -1.91
C PRO A 387 19.39 -20.35 -0.65
N SER A 388 19.99 -20.49 0.54
CA SER A 388 19.33 -20.15 1.81
C SER A 388 19.00 -18.67 1.93
N LEU A 389 19.91 -17.79 1.46
CA LEU A 389 19.69 -16.34 1.47
C LEU A 389 18.59 -15.94 0.48
N ARG A 390 18.56 -16.55 -0.72
CA ARG A 390 17.46 -16.34 -1.69
C ARG A 390 16.10 -16.74 -1.13
N ARG A 391 16.03 -17.91 -0.47
CA ARG A 391 14.78 -18.36 0.19
C ARG A 391 14.36 -17.40 1.30
N PHE A 392 15.29 -16.92 2.10
CA PHE A 392 15.01 -15.93 3.15
C PHE A 392 14.48 -14.61 2.55
N LEU A 393 15.08 -14.12 1.47
CA LEU A 393 14.61 -12.92 0.77
C LEU A 393 13.22 -13.15 0.16
N ALA A 394 12.98 -14.30 -0.48
CA ALA A 394 11.68 -14.67 -1.01
C ALA A 394 10.61 -14.72 0.10
N TYR A 395 10.93 -15.32 1.25
CA TYR A 395 10.04 -15.34 2.42
C TYR A 395 9.76 -13.92 2.93
N LEU A 396 10.80 -13.09 3.07
CA LEU A 396 10.67 -11.73 3.59
C LEU A 396 9.78 -10.84 2.68
N VAL A 397 9.88 -11.04 1.36
CA VAL A 397 9.05 -10.34 0.38
C VAL A 397 7.62 -10.88 0.41
N ALA A 398 7.41 -12.19 0.24
CA ALA A 398 6.09 -12.76 -0.01
C ALA A 398 5.26 -13.03 1.25
N ILE A 399 5.88 -13.23 2.40
CA ILE A 399 5.19 -13.51 3.67
C ILE A 399 5.40 -12.37 4.66
N GLY A 400 6.62 -11.85 4.71
CA GLY A 400 7.01 -10.79 5.63
C GLY A 400 7.35 -11.28 7.04
N PRO A 401 7.97 -10.41 7.86
CA PRO A 401 8.24 -10.70 9.26
C PRO A 401 6.95 -10.61 10.09
N LEU A 402 6.69 -11.60 10.93
CA LEU A 402 5.53 -11.66 11.83
C LEU A 402 4.18 -11.47 11.08
N PRO A 403 3.83 -12.38 10.17
CA PRO A 403 2.56 -12.30 9.43
C PRO A 403 1.35 -12.41 10.36
N GLU A 404 0.28 -11.70 10.03
CA GLU A 404 -0.98 -11.74 10.75
C GLU A 404 -1.91 -12.82 10.17
N HIS A 405 -2.81 -13.31 11.02
CA HIS A 405 -3.88 -14.26 10.68
C HIS A 405 -5.25 -13.65 11.02
N ALA A 406 -6.29 -14.09 10.34
CA ALA A 406 -7.65 -13.64 10.65
C ALA A 406 -8.00 -13.90 12.13
N PRO A 407 -8.53 -12.90 12.85
CA PRO A 407 -9.11 -13.12 14.17
C PRO A 407 -10.23 -14.16 14.11
N LYS A 408 -10.46 -14.89 15.20
CA LYS A 408 -11.47 -15.95 15.25
C LYS A 408 -12.87 -15.44 14.90
N PHE A 409 -13.24 -14.26 15.40
CA PHE A 409 -14.54 -13.64 15.16
C PHE A 409 -14.79 -13.23 13.70
N ALA A 410 -13.73 -13.12 12.90
CA ALA A 410 -13.84 -12.71 11.51
C ALA A 410 -13.81 -13.88 10.51
N ARG A 411 -13.59 -15.10 11.01
CA ARG A 411 -13.63 -16.32 10.17
C ARG A 411 -15.06 -16.75 9.93
N PRO A 412 -15.38 -17.29 8.74
CA PRO A 412 -16.69 -17.93 8.53
C PRO A 412 -16.91 -19.02 9.59
N ASN A 413 -18.10 -19.10 10.13
CA ASN A 413 -18.51 -20.25 10.94
C ASN A 413 -18.42 -21.48 10.04
N GLY A 414 -17.56 -22.47 10.40
CA GLY A 414 -17.39 -23.73 9.68
C GLY A 414 -18.63 -24.61 9.76
#